data_261837706fd3c96e0ea9c63a65470736
#
_entry.id   261837706fd3c96e0ea9c63a65470736
#
_cell.length_a   1.000
_cell.length_b   1.000
_cell.length_c   1.000
_cell.angle_alpha   90.00
_cell.angle_beta   90.00
_cell.angle_gamma   90.00
#
_symmetry.space_group_name_H-M   'P 1'
#
loop_
_entity.id
_entity.type
_entity.pdbx_description
1 polymer ?
#
loop_
_entity_poly.entity_id
_entity_poly.type
_entity_poly.pdbx_seq_one_letter_code
_entity_poly.pdbx_strand_id
1 'polypeptide(L)'
;MAHLSDQLGPLDSLFLYLEKKEMPLHIGGVFIFDGPLSVDDLKSLIEAKLPQIPRYRQRVVFPPFQAGYPRWEFDPRFDINRHIHLAPLQAATKEALQNQAGHLFSEVMDRNRPLWDLTVVDGLEGGRSALVSRVHHCMVDGVAGVALMNLIFDASPEVSPPPPRPVFHTPAPSPSWGALAGVAFRPYFQALERMLSVQAAALKVAENLFCETVKGSLLPAAPELLPPAQRFPFYAPSCGPRGVAWTEFSMRDIDAVRHVSGVKVNDVGIVILAGAMRRYAKLHRQSVNGRLLRLMVPFNLRNGDPKQGPGNKISLLPVNVPLDIADPIELLREIHRRTEAVKSAHAADMVVLGGTMLATLPVPMQAQLVGMLSNSIPVLPFDMVCTNVPGPPHPLYLLGRKMLTYYPYVPIGDFMGVCCAMASYNGTFYFGLTGDNKSAPDLDRLRDFLDETFAELQEAAGCAPKPAPAMRVEPPVAVGVAS
;
A
#
# COMPACT_ATOMS: atom_id res chain seq x y z
N MET A 1 -28.71 3.56 -3.45
CA MET A 1 -27.45 3.21 -4.11
C MET A 1 -26.70 4.51 -4.34
N ALA A 2 -25.49 4.66 -3.80
CA ALA A 2 -24.67 5.83 -4.09
C ALA A 2 -24.35 5.84 -5.59
N HIS A 3 -24.61 6.93 -6.29
CA HIS A 3 -24.18 7.12 -7.68
C HIS A 3 -22.64 7.13 -7.68
N LEU A 4 -22.03 6.01 -8.13
CA LEU A 4 -20.61 5.98 -8.42
C LEU A 4 -20.36 6.95 -9.57
N SER A 5 -19.41 7.86 -9.41
CA SER A 5 -19.00 8.72 -10.52
C SER A 5 -18.45 7.84 -11.64
N ASP A 6 -18.95 8.05 -12.86
CA ASP A 6 -18.47 7.34 -14.05
C ASP A 6 -17.07 7.83 -14.48
N GLN A 7 -16.62 8.97 -13.99
CA GLN A 7 -15.34 9.57 -14.33
C GLN A 7 -14.34 9.40 -13.17
N LEU A 8 -13.10 9.04 -13.50
CA LEU A 8 -12.01 8.98 -12.52
C LEU A 8 -11.68 10.38 -12.00
N GLY A 9 -11.27 10.43 -10.74
CA GLY A 9 -10.68 11.63 -10.16
C GLY A 9 -9.28 11.93 -10.73
N PRO A 10 -8.78 13.17 -10.52
CA PRO A 10 -7.43 13.55 -10.93
C PRO A 10 -6.34 12.62 -10.35
N LEU A 11 -6.42 12.32 -9.06
CA LEU A 11 -5.46 11.46 -8.37
C LEU A 11 -5.51 10.02 -8.86
N ASP A 12 -6.71 9.46 -9.07
CA ASP A 12 -6.86 8.11 -9.58
C ASP A 12 -6.32 7.99 -11.01
N SER A 13 -6.56 9.04 -11.83
CA SER A 13 -6.04 9.10 -13.19
C SER A 13 -4.51 9.21 -13.23
N LEU A 14 -3.91 9.86 -12.23
CA LEU A 14 -2.46 10.02 -12.13
C LEU A 14 -1.76 8.65 -12.05
N PHE A 15 -2.30 7.68 -11.33
CA PHE A 15 -1.73 6.33 -11.28
C PHE A 15 -1.71 5.67 -12.66
N LEU A 16 -2.75 5.89 -13.49
CA LEU A 16 -2.78 5.35 -14.86
C LEU A 16 -1.79 6.03 -15.80
N TYR A 17 -1.47 7.31 -15.58
CA TYR A 17 -0.49 8.06 -16.39
C TYR A 17 0.95 7.79 -15.97
N LEU A 18 1.18 7.52 -14.68
CA LEU A 18 2.50 7.19 -14.14
C LEU A 18 2.90 5.74 -14.43
N GLU A 19 1.91 4.83 -14.53
CA GLU A 19 2.20 3.41 -14.72
C GLU A 19 2.91 3.16 -16.06
N LYS A 20 4.00 2.42 -15.99
CA LYS A 20 4.77 1.91 -17.14
C LYS A 20 5.15 0.46 -16.88
N LYS A 21 5.63 -0.24 -17.92
CA LYS A 21 5.97 -1.67 -17.84
C LYS A 21 6.92 -1.97 -16.68
N GLU A 22 7.88 -1.10 -16.44
CA GLU A 22 8.89 -1.22 -15.38
C GLU A 22 8.38 -0.75 -14.01
N MET A 23 7.18 -0.17 -13.95
CA MET A 23 6.59 0.40 -12.73
C MET A 23 5.09 0.10 -12.67
N PRO A 24 4.69 -1.17 -12.44
CA PRO A 24 3.30 -1.52 -12.20
C PRO A 24 2.78 -0.82 -10.93
N LEU A 25 1.58 -0.23 -11.01
CA LEU A 25 1.01 0.56 -9.92
C LEU A 25 -0.26 -0.09 -9.35
N HIS A 26 -0.15 -1.35 -8.96
CA HIS A 26 -1.17 -2.06 -8.19
C HIS A 26 -0.75 -2.21 -6.73
N ILE A 27 -1.73 -2.30 -5.85
CA ILE A 27 -1.60 -2.65 -4.44
C ILE A 27 -2.19 -4.03 -4.21
N GLY A 28 -1.90 -4.64 -3.06
CA GLY A 28 -2.45 -5.94 -2.73
C GLY A 28 -1.80 -6.58 -1.52
N GLY A 29 -1.71 -7.89 -1.55
CA GLY A 29 -1.07 -8.64 -0.51
C GLY A 29 -1.08 -10.14 -0.77
N VAL A 30 -0.38 -10.84 0.09
CA VAL A 30 -0.32 -12.30 0.11
C VAL A 30 -0.95 -12.78 1.42
N PHE A 31 -1.99 -13.58 1.29
CA PHE A 31 -2.75 -14.13 2.42
C PHE A 31 -2.53 -15.63 2.47
N ILE A 32 -2.08 -16.19 3.59
CA ILE A 32 -1.88 -17.63 3.77
C ILE A 32 -3.04 -18.20 4.57
N PHE A 33 -3.58 -19.32 4.12
CA PHE A 33 -4.71 -20.02 4.74
C PHE A 33 -4.31 -21.40 5.27
N ASP A 34 -5.03 -21.88 6.28
CA ASP A 34 -4.78 -23.13 7.00
C ASP A 34 -5.16 -24.41 6.20
N GLY A 35 -5.55 -24.27 4.96
CA GLY A 35 -5.91 -25.37 4.09
C GLY A 35 -6.00 -25.01 2.61
N PRO A 36 -6.36 -25.94 1.75
CA PRO A 36 -6.47 -25.71 0.32
C PRO A 36 -7.65 -24.79 -0.01
N LEU A 37 -7.46 -23.89 -0.99
CA LEU A 37 -8.49 -23.05 -1.56
C LEU A 37 -8.91 -23.59 -2.94
N SER A 38 -10.19 -23.86 -3.12
CA SER A 38 -10.76 -24.23 -4.42
C SER A 38 -10.93 -22.98 -5.28
N VAL A 39 -10.32 -23.00 -6.46
CA VAL A 39 -10.44 -21.89 -7.44
C VAL A 39 -11.88 -21.72 -7.92
N ASP A 40 -12.60 -22.82 -8.14
CA ASP A 40 -13.98 -22.77 -8.64
C ASP A 40 -14.95 -22.27 -7.57
N ASP A 41 -14.75 -22.65 -6.30
CA ASP A 41 -15.53 -22.11 -5.19
C ASP A 41 -15.23 -20.63 -4.98
N LEU A 42 -13.95 -20.21 -5.12
CA LEU A 42 -13.56 -18.81 -5.05
C LEU A 42 -14.21 -17.99 -6.18
N LYS A 43 -14.24 -18.50 -7.42
CA LYS A 43 -14.95 -17.84 -8.52
C LYS A 43 -16.43 -17.67 -8.20
N SER A 44 -17.08 -18.71 -7.72
CA SER A 44 -18.49 -18.69 -7.35
C SER A 44 -18.78 -17.68 -6.24
N LEU A 45 -17.93 -17.63 -5.22
CA LEU A 45 -18.04 -16.65 -4.12
C LEU A 45 -17.89 -15.21 -4.64
N ILE A 46 -16.86 -14.95 -5.43
CA ILE A 46 -16.62 -13.60 -5.96
C ILE A 46 -17.75 -13.17 -6.89
N GLU A 47 -18.21 -14.03 -7.80
CA GLU A 47 -19.37 -13.75 -8.66
C GLU A 47 -20.59 -13.33 -7.86
N ALA A 48 -20.88 -14.01 -6.75
CA ALA A 48 -21.96 -13.68 -5.84
C ALA A 48 -21.82 -12.32 -5.15
N LYS A 49 -20.58 -11.87 -4.91
CA LYS A 49 -20.27 -10.56 -4.29
C LYS A 49 -20.20 -9.39 -5.30
N LEU A 50 -19.99 -9.66 -6.59
CA LEU A 50 -19.85 -8.62 -7.63
C LEU A 50 -21.01 -7.59 -7.69
N PRO A 51 -22.28 -7.93 -7.41
CA PRO A 51 -23.35 -6.92 -7.34
C PRO A 51 -23.12 -5.84 -6.29
N GLN A 52 -22.37 -6.16 -5.22
CA GLN A 52 -22.06 -5.23 -4.14
C GLN A 52 -20.84 -4.35 -4.46
N ILE A 53 -20.02 -4.78 -5.42
CA ILE A 53 -18.79 -4.11 -5.87
C ILE A 53 -18.79 -3.89 -7.38
N PRO A 54 -19.72 -3.10 -7.93
CA PRO A 54 -19.92 -2.95 -9.39
C PRO A 54 -18.65 -2.45 -10.11
N ARG A 55 -17.75 -1.73 -9.41
CA ARG A 55 -16.44 -1.29 -9.93
C ARG A 55 -15.59 -2.45 -10.42
N TYR A 56 -15.69 -3.62 -9.82
CA TYR A 56 -14.94 -4.82 -10.19
C TYR A 56 -15.40 -5.48 -11.50
N ARG A 57 -16.47 -4.95 -12.10
CA ARG A 57 -16.95 -5.29 -13.46
C ARG A 57 -16.73 -4.18 -14.48
N GLN A 58 -16.12 -3.07 -14.05
CA GLN A 58 -15.87 -1.92 -14.90
C GLN A 58 -14.40 -1.85 -15.31
N ARG A 59 -14.19 -1.50 -16.57
CA ARG A 59 -12.86 -1.20 -17.14
C ARG A 59 -12.67 0.31 -17.28
N VAL A 60 -11.43 0.72 -17.42
CA VAL A 60 -11.08 2.11 -17.68
C VAL A 60 -11.14 2.38 -19.18
N VAL A 61 -11.85 3.45 -19.57
CA VAL A 61 -11.93 3.90 -20.97
C VAL A 61 -11.38 5.32 -21.07
N PHE A 62 -10.36 5.49 -21.89
CA PHE A 62 -9.75 6.79 -22.16
C PHE A 62 -10.53 7.53 -23.25
N PRO A 63 -10.88 8.81 -23.06
CA PRO A 63 -11.48 9.59 -24.12
C PRO A 63 -10.49 9.82 -25.26
N PRO A 64 -10.96 9.95 -26.51
CA PRO A 64 -10.12 10.28 -27.65
C PRO A 64 -9.29 11.53 -27.36
N PHE A 65 -8.02 11.51 -27.81
CA PHE A 65 -7.07 12.62 -27.60
C PHE A 65 -6.89 13.05 -26.15
N GLN A 66 -7.28 12.20 -25.20
CA GLN A 66 -7.28 12.52 -23.75
C GLN A 66 -8.04 13.81 -23.42
N ALA A 67 -9.13 14.09 -24.15
CA ALA A 67 -9.94 15.31 -24.00
C ALA A 67 -10.65 15.43 -22.63
N GLY A 68 -10.35 14.55 -21.69
CA GLY A 68 -10.84 14.55 -20.30
C GLY A 68 -10.26 13.38 -19.52
N TYR A 69 -10.62 13.27 -18.24
CA TYR A 69 -10.23 12.13 -17.43
C TYR A 69 -10.86 10.83 -17.92
N PRO A 70 -10.18 9.69 -17.71
CA PRO A 70 -10.72 8.37 -18.00
C PRO A 70 -12.07 8.12 -17.31
N ARG A 71 -12.84 7.19 -17.85
CA ARG A 71 -14.17 6.83 -17.35
C ARG A 71 -14.23 5.35 -17.03
N TRP A 72 -15.09 5.03 -16.10
CA TRP A 72 -15.46 3.66 -15.78
C TRP A 72 -16.63 3.22 -16.64
N GLU A 73 -16.45 2.12 -17.38
CA GLU A 73 -17.51 1.50 -18.17
C GLU A 73 -17.62 0.02 -17.83
N PHE A 74 -18.84 -0.52 -17.76
CA PHE A 74 -18.99 -1.95 -17.60
C PHE A 74 -18.33 -2.69 -18.77
N ASP A 75 -17.51 -3.70 -18.44
CA ASP A 75 -16.89 -4.53 -19.46
C ASP A 75 -17.94 -5.47 -20.06
N PRO A 76 -18.29 -5.33 -21.36
CA PRO A 76 -19.28 -6.19 -22.00
C PRO A 76 -18.78 -7.64 -22.17
N ARG A 77 -17.49 -7.87 -22.00
CA ARG A 77 -16.82 -9.19 -22.11
C ARG A 77 -16.25 -9.64 -20.80
N PHE A 78 -16.86 -9.17 -19.68
CA PHE A 78 -16.42 -9.59 -18.35
C PHE A 78 -16.49 -11.11 -18.20
N ASP A 79 -15.38 -11.71 -17.80
CA ASP A 79 -15.24 -13.13 -17.56
C ASP A 79 -14.41 -13.36 -16.30
N ILE A 80 -15.01 -13.95 -15.27
CA ILE A 80 -14.37 -14.23 -13.98
C ILE A 80 -13.11 -15.10 -14.12
N ASN A 81 -13.04 -15.96 -15.14
CA ASN A 81 -11.89 -16.83 -15.41
C ASN A 81 -10.62 -16.05 -15.80
N ARG A 82 -10.78 -14.77 -16.19
CA ARG A 82 -9.67 -13.88 -16.50
C ARG A 82 -9.14 -13.12 -15.27
N HIS A 83 -9.76 -13.34 -14.12
CA HIS A 83 -9.46 -12.61 -12.89
C HIS A 83 -9.05 -13.53 -11.73
N ILE A 84 -9.36 -14.82 -11.82
CA ILE A 84 -9.02 -15.78 -10.77
C ILE A 84 -8.23 -16.93 -11.37
N HIS A 85 -7.01 -17.12 -10.89
CA HIS A 85 -6.00 -18.00 -11.44
C HIS A 85 -5.51 -19.00 -10.41
N LEU A 86 -4.91 -20.10 -10.88
CA LEU A 86 -4.15 -21.05 -10.08
C LEU A 86 -2.68 -21.00 -10.49
N ALA A 87 -1.79 -20.95 -9.52
CA ALA A 87 -0.36 -21.01 -9.71
C ALA A 87 0.27 -21.97 -8.68
N PRO A 88 0.48 -23.23 -9.02
CA PRO A 88 1.10 -24.20 -8.11
C PRO A 88 2.58 -23.85 -7.88
N LEU A 89 3.06 -23.97 -6.64
CA LEU A 89 4.46 -23.80 -6.30
C LEU A 89 5.28 -25.01 -6.78
N GLN A 90 6.51 -24.73 -7.21
CA GLN A 90 7.49 -25.78 -7.53
C GLN A 90 8.14 -26.38 -6.27
N ALA A 91 8.19 -25.63 -5.18
CA ALA A 91 8.71 -26.04 -3.89
C ALA A 91 7.86 -25.44 -2.76
N ALA A 92 7.60 -26.20 -1.70
CA ALA A 92 6.77 -25.80 -0.56
C ALA A 92 7.50 -24.86 0.43
N THR A 93 8.22 -23.86 -0.08
CA THR A 93 9.05 -22.97 0.74
C THR A 93 8.52 -21.52 0.70
N LYS A 94 8.90 -20.74 1.72
CA LYS A 94 8.59 -19.30 1.81
C LYS A 94 9.22 -18.54 0.64
N GLU A 95 10.44 -18.90 0.26
CA GLU A 95 11.17 -18.30 -0.86
C GLU A 95 10.47 -18.54 -2.20
N ALA A 96 9.94 -19.76 -2.41
CA ALA A 96 9.17 -20.06 -3.62
C ALA A 96 7.89 -19.21 -3.70
N LEU A 97 7.21 -19.01 -2.57
CA LEU A 97 6.05 -18.12 -2.50
C LEU A 97 6.43 -16.65 -2.74
N GLN A 98 7.55 -16.19 -2.17
CA GLN A 98 8.07 -14.83 -2.39
C GLN A 98 8.42 -14.61 -3.87
N ASN A 99 9.09 -15.56 -4.51
CA ASN A 99 9.44 -15.48 -5.92
C ASN A 99 8.19 -15.45 -6.80
N GLN A 100 7.20 -16.30 -6.51
CA GLN A 100 5.92 -16.32 -7.23
C GLN A 100 5.16 -15.00 -7.05
N ALA A 101 5.06 -14.48 -5.84
CA ALA A 101 4.43 -13.19 -5.56
C ALA A 101 5.18 -12.04 -6.26
N GLY A 102 6.50 -12.02 -6.19
CA GLY A 102 7.34 -11.03 -6.87
C GLY A 102 7.14 -11.04 -8.39
N HIS A 103 7.01 -12.23 -8.99
CA HIS A 103 6.69 -12.35 -10.42
C HIS A 103 5.33 -11.74 -10.74
N LEU A 104 4.29 -12.13 -10.01
CA LEU A 104 2.94 -11.58 -10.18
C LEU A 104 2.91 -10.07 -10.00
N PHE A 105 3.59 -9.53 -8.98
CA PHE A 105 3.67 -8.09 -8.73
C PHE A 105 4.52 -7.32 -9.75
N SER A 106 5.28 -8.01 -10.60
CA SER A 106 6.07 -7.38 -11.69
C SER A 106 5.26 -7.15 -12.96
N GLU A 107 4.09 -7.76 -13.08
CA GLU A 107 3.29 -7.71 -14.30
C GLU A 107 2.29 -6.54 -14.27
N VAL A 108 2.24 -5.75 -15.34
CA VAL A 108 1.21 -4.72 -15.55
C VAL A 108 -0.11 -5.38 -15.91
N MET A 109 -1.21 -4.87 -15.37
CA MET A 109 -2.55 -5.37 -15.66
C MET A 109 -3.04 -4.93 -17.05
N ASP A 110 -3.82 -5.81 -17.70
CA ASP A 110 -4.47 -5.51 -18.98
C ASP A 110 -5.58 -4.47 -18.80
N ARG A 111 -5.36 -3.26 -19.34
CA ARG A 111 -6.30 -2.14 -19.22
C ARG A 111 -7.60 -2.29 -20.04
N ASN A 112 -7.70 -3.34 -20.87
CA ASN A 112 -8.93 -3.64 -21.61
C ASN A 112 -9.99 -4.37 -20.77
N ARG A 113 -9.68 -4.72 -19.53
CA ARG A 113 -10.54 -5.40 -18.57
C ARG A 113 -10.50 -4.73 -17.20
N PRO A 114 -11.36 -5.09 -16.24
CA PRO A 114 -11.26 -4.62 -14.87
C PRO A 114 -9.88 -4.87 -14.28
N LEU A 115 -9.33 -3.90 -13.56
CA LEU A 115 -7.92 -3.86 -13.16
C LEU A 115 -7.70 -4.54 -11.80
N TRP A 116 -8.03 -5.82 -11.70
CA TRP A 116 -7.80 -6.65 -10.51
C TRP A 116 -7.64 -8.11 -10.89
N ASP A 117 -6.94 -8.86 -10.07
CA ASP A 117 -6.91 -10.32 -10.12
C ASP A 117 -6.60 -10.95 -8.75
N LEU A 118 -6.92 -12.23 -8.64
CA LEU A 118 -6.66 -13.10 -7.51
C LEU A 118 -5.96 -14.34 -8.02
N THR A 119 -4.83 -14.70 -7.43
CA THR A 119 -4.12 -15.94 -7.78
C THR A 119 -4.04 -16.83 -6.54
N VAL A 120 -4.67 -18.00 -6.63
CA VAL A 120 -4.50 -19.07 -5.63
C VAL A 120 -3.16 -19.73 -5.88
N VAL A 121 -2.33 -19.81 -4.85
CA VAL A 121 -1.02 -20.45 -4.89
C VAL A 121 -1.07 -21.68 -4.00
N ASP A 122 -1.02 -22.86 -4.62
CA ASP A 122 -1.06 -24.14 -3.94
C ASP A 122 0.33 -24.75 -3.75
N GLY A 123 0.42 -25.74 -2.87
CA GLY A 123 1.67 -26.48 -2.64
C GLY A 123 2.50 -25.96 -1.50
N LEU A 124 1.95 -25.15 -0.61
CA LEU A 124 2.61 -24.74 0.64
C LEU A 124 2.68 -25.92 1.63
N GLU A 125 3.71 -25.87 2.50
CA GLU A 125 3.90 -26.83 3.56
C GLU A 125 2.66 -26.97 4.46
N GLY A 126 2.34 -28.19 4.87
CA GLY A 126 1.17 -28.49 5.71
C GLY A 126 -0.17 -28.43 4.99
N GLY A 127 -0.18 -28.54 3.65
CA GLY A 127 -1.41 -28.49 2.84
C GLY A 127 -2.07 -27.11 2.81
N ARG A 128 -1.32 -26.07 3.14
CA ARG A 128 -1.75 -24.69 3.09
C ARG A 128 -1.81 -24.17 1.66
N SER A 129 -2.54 -23.10 1.46
CA SER A 129 -2.52 -22.33 0.22
C SER A 129 -2.37 -20.85 0.52
N ALA A 130 -1.93 -20.10 -0.48
CA ALA A 130 -1.91 -18.65 -0.42
C ALA A 130 -2.84 -18.05 -1.48
N LEU A 131 -3.33 -16.85 -1.20
CA LEU A 131 -4.03 -16.00 -2.15
C LEU A 131 -3.19 -14.75 -2.37
N VAL A 132 -2.72 -14.55 -3.59
CA VAL A 132 -2.11 -13.28 -4.02
C VAL A 132 -3.19 -12.42 -4.62
N SER A 133 -3.42 -11.25 -4.04
CA SER A 133 -4.41 -10.28 -4.52
C SER A 133 -3.70 -9.08 -5.12
N ARG A 134 -4.14 -8.65 -6.30
CA ARG A 134 -3.68 -7.42 -6.95
C ARG A 134 -4.88 -6.59 -7.37
N VAL A 135 -4.83 -5.31 -7.07
CA VAL A 135 -5.83 -4.33 -7.52
C VAL A 135 -5.09 -3.06 -7.92
N HIS A 136 -5.35 -2.54 -9.11
CA HIS A 136 -4.70 -1.31 -9.56
C HIS A 136 -5.07 -0.13 -8.64
N HIS A 137 -4.10 0.71 -8.32
CA HIS A 137 -4.28 1.78 -7.33
C HIS A 137 -5.36 2.81 -7.69
N CYS A 138 -5.70 2.94 -8.99
CA CYS A 138 -6.82 3.79 -9.42
C CYS A 138 -8.20 3.27 -8.99
N MET A 139 -8.33 1.99 -8.59
CA MET A 139 -9.61 1.39 -8.19
C MET A 139 -9.91 1.54 -6.71
N VAL A 140 -8.89 1.52 -5.86
CA VAL A 140 -9.04 1.45 -4.41
C VAL A 140 -7.91 2.19 -3.69
N ASP A 141 -8.25 2.82 -2.58
CA ASP A 141 -7.28 3.27 -1.57
C ASP A 141 -7.11 2.21 -0.47
N GLY A 142 -6.15 2.40 0.43
CA GLY A 142 -5.87 1.46 1.52
C GLY A 142 -7.09 1.19 2.42
N VAL A 143 -7.97 2.18 2.63
CA VAL A 143 -9.18 2.03 3.46
C VAL A 143 -10.25 1.26 2.71
N ALA A 144 -10.43 1.54 1.42
CA ALA A 144 -11.34 0.77 0.57
C ALA A 144 -10.87 -0.68 0.39
N GLY A 145 -9.55 -0.91 0.41
CA GLY A 145 -8.96 -2.26 0.41
C GLY A 145 -9.37 -3.08 1.64
N VAL A 146 -9.35 -2.49 2.84
CA VAL A 146 -9.83 -3.16 4.07
C VAL A 146 -11.33 -3.43 4.02
N ALA A 147 -12.13 -2.47 3.51
CA ALA A 147 -13.57 -2.68 3.32
C ALA A 147 -13.86 -3.83 2.35
N LEU A 148 -13.05 -3.97 1.30
CA LEU A 148 -13.13 -5.08 0.37
C LEU A 148 -12.74 -6.42 1.04
N MET A 149 -11.72 -6.44 1.87
CA MET A 149 -11.39 -7.64 2.66
C MET A 149 -12.57 -8.09 3.52
N ASN A 150 -13.23 -7.17 4.22
CA ASN A 150 -14.40 -7.47 5.04
C ASN A 150 -15.62 -7.92 4.23
N LEU A 151 -15.66 -7.61 2.94
CA LEU A 151 -16.70 -8.09 2.04
C LEU A 151 -16.41 -9.51 1.54
N ILE A 152 -15.16 -9.81 1.21
CA ILE A 152 -14.74 -11.09 0.61
C ILE A 152 -14.55 -12.15 1.68
N PHE A 153 -13.95 -11.80 2.82
CA PHE A 153 -13.65 -12.73 3.91
C PHE A 153 -14.77 -12.75 4.95
N ASP A 154 -15.00 -13.90 5.52
CA ASP A 154 -16.00 -14.13 6.56
C ASP A 154 -15.36 -13.99 7.96
N ALA A 155 -16.17 -13.61 8.96
CA ALA A 155 -15.73 -13.52 10.36
C ALA A 155 -15.81 -14.87 11.10
N SER A 156 -16.42 -15.90 10.48
CA SER A 156 -16.57 -17.25 11.05
C SER A 156 -16.15 -18.32 10.03
N PRO A 157 -15.78 -19.54 10.51
CA PRO A 157 -15.44 -20.64 9.62
C PRO A 157 -16.65 -21.27 8.92
N GLU A 158 -17.85 -20.85 9.28
CA GLU A 158 -19.08 -21.40 8.72
C GLU A 158 -19.22 -20.97 7.26
N VAL A 159 -19.20 -21.94 6.35
CA VAL A 159 -19.40 -21.71 4.92
C VAL A 159 -20.89 -21.60 4.65
N SER A 160 -21.36 -20.37 4.45
CA SER A 160 -22.69 -20.18 3.89
C SER A 160 -22.72 -20.66 2.43
N PRO A 161 -23.74 -21.41 2.00
CA PRO A 161 -23.85 -21.77 0.60
C PRO A 161 -23.82 -20.51 -0.26
N PRO A 162 -23.05 -20.50 -1.36
CA PRO A 162 -22.99 -19.32 -2.21
C PRO A 162 -24.40 -18.96 -2.70
N PRO A 163 -24.79 -17.69 -2.67
CA PRO A 163 -26.07 -17.29 -3.23
C PRO A 163 -26.12 -17.64 -4.73
N PRO A 164 -27.32 -17.80 -5.30
CA PRO A 164 -27.45 -18.13 -6.71
C PRO A 164 -26.71 -17.13 -7.57
N ARG A 165 -26.06 -17.62 -8.64
CA ARG A 165 -25.28 -16.77 -9.56
C ARG A 165 -26.11 -15.60 -10.03
N PRO A 166 -25.66 -14.37 -9.84
CA PRO A 166 -26.43 -13.19 -10.26
C PRO A 166 -26.51 -13.14 -11.79
N VAL A 167 -27.70 -12.89 -12.32
CA VAL A 167 -27.84 -12.57 -13.75
C VAL A 167 -27.40 -11.11 -13.92
N PHE A 168 -26.29 -10.92 -14.60
CA PHE A 168 -25.79 -9.59 -14.87
C PHE A 168 -26.46 -9.00 -16.11
N HIS A 169 -27.28 -7.99 -15.93
CA HIS A 169 -27.65 -7.14 -17.05
C HIS A 169 -26.52 -6.15 -17.28
N THR A 170 -25.80 -6.31 -18.38
CA THR A 170 -24.81 -5.32 -18.82
C THR A 170 -25.59 -4.09 -19.28
N PRO A 171 -25.43 -2.92 -18.65
CA PRO A 171 -26.05 -1.70 -19.15
C PRO A 171 -25.64 -1.47 -20.61
N ALA A 172 -26.52 -0.88 -21.40
CA ALA A 172 -26.20 -0.52 -22.78
C ALA A 172 -24.87 0.26 -22.82
N PRO A 173 -23.98 0.00 -23.78
CA PRO A 173 -22.73 0.73 -23.90
C PRO A 173 -23.04 2.23 -23.95
N SER A 174 -22.24 3.03 -23.25
CA SER A 174 -22.37 4.50 -23.32
C SER A 174 -22.35 4.95 -24.78
N PRO A 175 -23.11 5.99 -25.16
CA PRO A 175 -23.17 6.46 -26.54
C PRO A 175 -21.79 6.59 -27.14
N SER A 176 -21.60 6.13 -28.38
CA SER A 176 -20.32 6.25 -29.07
C SER A 176 -19.85 7.73 -29.08
N TRP A 177 -18.55 7.94 -28.99
CA TRP A 177 -17.96 9.29 -29.02
C TRP A 177 -18.41 10.10 -30.26
N GLY A 178 -18.81 9.44 -31.36
CA GLY A 178 -19.43 10.09 -32.50
C GLY A 178 -20.81 10.66 -32.22
N ALA A 179 -21.63 10.02 -31.37
CA ALA A 179 -22.91 10.58 -30.92
C ALA A 179 -22.74 11.75 -29.92
N LEU A 180 -21.55 11.83 -29.29
CA LEU A 180 -21.17 12.94 -28.39
C LEU A 180 -20.53 14.12 -29.14
N ALA A 181 -20.23 14.01 -30.44
CA ALA A 181 -19.68 15.11 -31.25
C ALA A 181 -20.60 16.34 -31.28
N GLY A 182 -21.93 16.15 -31.20
CA GLY A 182 -22.89 17.23 -30.99
C GLY A 182 -22.85 17.90 -29.61
N VAL A 183 -22.11 17.30 -28.65
CA VAL A 183 -21.90 17.78 -27.30
C VAL A 183 -20.43 18.20 -27.09
N ALA A 184 -19.66 18.38 -28.17
CA ALA A 184 -18.22 18.63 -28.17
C ALA A 184 -17.79 19.87 -27.34
N PHE A 185 -18.66 20.84 -27.15
CA PHE A 185 -18.39 22.01 -26.32
C PHE A 185 -18.65 21.80 -24.82
N ARG A 186 -19.47 20.82 -24.46
CA ARG A 186 -19.80 20.54 -23.06
C ARG A 186 -18.57 20.13 -22.20
N PRO A 187 -17.64 19.27 -22.68
CA PRO A 187 -16.40 18.99 -21.97
C PRO A 187 -15.52 20.23 -21.77
N TYR A 188 -15.51 21.16 -22.74
CA TYR A 188 -14.73 22.39 -22.64
C TYR A 188 -15.31 23.33 -21.54
N PHE A 189 -16.63 23.54 -21.52
CA PHE A 189 -17.26 24.32 -20.45
C PHE A 189 -17.15 23.64 -19.09
N GLN A 190 -17.28 22.32 -19.02
CA GLN A 190 -17.05 21.57 -17.78
C GLN A 190 -15.57 21.62 -17.33
N ALA A 191 -14.63 21.63 -18.27
CA ALA A 191 -13.22 21.81 -17.94
C ALA A 191 -12.96 23.23 -17.42
N LEU A 192 -13.60 24.24 -17.99
CA LEU A 192 -13.50 25.63 -17.54
C LEU A 192 -14.13 25.81 -16.15
N GLU A 193 -15.32 25.29 -15.91
CA GLU A 193 -15.96 25.29 -14.59
C GLU A 193 -15.13 24.56 -13.53
N ARG A 194 -14.54 23.41 -13.90
CA ARG A 194 -13.61 22.69 -13.03
C ARG A 194 -12.35 23.51 -12.78
N MET A 195 -11.77 24.10 -13.81
CA MET A 195 -10.59 24.97 -13.64
C MET A 195 -10.89 26.11 -12.65
N LEU A 196 -12.05 26.75 -12.76
CA LEU A 196 -12.46 27.81 -11.85
C LEU A 196 -12.71 27.29 -10.42
N SER A 197 -13.36 26.14 -10.28
CA SER A 197 -13.60 25.53 -8.97
C SER A 197 -12.30 25.05 -8.30
N VAL A 198 -11.38 24.49 -9.08
CA VAL A 198 -10.06 24.09 -8.62
C VAL A 198 -9.21 25.31 -8.23
N GLN A 199 -9.27 26.41 -9.00
CA GLN A 199 -8.59 27.67 -8.63
C GLN A 199 -9.16 28.23 -7.33
N ALA A 200 -10.47 28.22 -7.13
CA ALA A 200 -11.09 28.65 -5.89
C ALA A 200 -10.67 27.78 -4.70
N ALA A 201 -10.59 26.45 -4.90
CA ALA A 201 -10.07 25.52 -3.89
C ALA A 201 -8.59 25.76 -3.59
N ALA A 202 -7.78 25.98 -4.64
CA ALA A 202 -6.34 26.30 -4.50
C ALA A 202 -6.12 27.61 -3.76
N LEU A 203 -6.89 28.66 -4.05
CA LEU A 203 -6.84 29.92 -3.33
C LEU A 203 -7.18 29.75 -1.85
N LYS A 204 -8.20 28.96 -1.53
CA LYS A 204 -8.58 28.68 -0.15
C LYS A 204 -7.52 27.90 0.61
N VAL A 205 -6.86 26.95 -0.04
CA VAL A 205 -5.73 26.21 0.56
C VAL A 205 -4.53 27.15 0.72
N ALA A 206 -4.23 27.99 -0.28
CA ALA A 206 -3.16 28.97 -0.19
C ALA A 206 -3.40 30.01 0.92
N GLU A 207 -4.64 30.45 1.11
CA GLU A 207 -5.04 31.34 2.21
C GLU A 207 -4.83 30.67 3.58
N ASN A 208 -5.25 29.41 3.72
CA ASN A 208 -5.02 28.64 4.95
C ASN A 208 -3.53 28.50 5.24
N LEU A 209 -2.72 28.13 4.23
CA LEU A 209 -1.27 28.00 4.37
C LEU A 209 -0.60 29.33 4.72
N PHE A 210 -1.05 30.43 4.12
CA PHE A 210 -0.56 31.78 4.45
C PHE A 210 -0.88 32.11 5.91
N CYS A 211 -2.12 31.85 6.35
CA CYS A 211 -2.50 32.06 7.75
C CYS A 211 -1.66 31.21 8.71
N GLU A 212 -1.42 29.93 8.39
CA GLU A 212 -0.58 29.04 9.20
C GLU A 212 0.90 29.46 9.19
N THR A 213 1.40 29.98 8.07
CA THR A 213 2.75 30.55 7.98
C THR A 213 2.89 31.78 8.86
N VAL A 214 1.90 32.68 8.82
CA VAL A 214 1.88 33.89 9.67
C VAL A 214 1.82 33.55 11.15
N LYS A 215 1.08 32.50 11.52
CA LYS A 215 1.04 31.97 12.91
C LYS A 215 2.33 31.24 13.31
N GLY A 216 3.26 30.99 12.38
CA GLY A 216 4.49 30.25 12.63
C GLY A 216 4.32 28.76 12.79
N SER A 217 3.12 28.20 12.57
CA SER A 217 2.83 26.77 12.74
C SER A 217 3.50 25.89 11.69
N LEU A 218 3.87 26.42 10.52
CA LEU A 218 4.63 25.71 9.49
C LEU A 218 6.14 25.63 9.76
N LEU A 219 6.69 26.51 10.58
CA LEU A 219 8.13 26.55 10.86
C LEU A 219 8.68 25.21 11.40
N PRO A 220 8.02 24.51 12.33
CA PRO A 220 8.49 23.21 12.81
C PRO A 220 8.49 22.10 11.74
N ALA A 221 7.63 22.24 10.71
CA ALA A 221 7.52 21.27 9.62
C ALA A 221 8.38 21.65 8.39
N ALA A 222 8.96 22.84 8.34
CA ALA A 222 9.74 23.32 7.19
C ALA A 222 10.89 22.37 6.79
N PRO A 223 11.66 21.75 7.71
CA PRO A 223 12.68 20.77 7.35
C PRO A 223 12.12 19.54 6.63
N GLU A 224 10.86 19.17 6.91
CA GLU A 224 10.20 18.01 6.30
C GLU A 224 9.82 18.25 4.83
N LEU A 225 9.72 19.50 4.42
CA LEU A 225 9.33 19.90 3.06
C LEU A 225 10.51 20.07 2.09
N LEU A 226 11.74 20.04 2.60
CA LEU A 226 12.94 20.23 1.79
C LEU A 226 13.34 18.91 1.08
N PRO A 227 13.84 18.96 -0.18
CA PRO A 227 14.32 17.78 -0.86
C PRO A 227 15.54 17.16 -0.17
N PRO A 228 15.72 15.83 -0.20
CA PRO A 228 16.87 15.16 0.42
C PRO A 228 18.17 15.58 -0.28
N ALA A 229 19.20 15.84 0.51
CA ALA A 229 20.51 16.21 -0.01
C ALA A 229 21.33 15.00 -0.52
N GLN A 230 21.00 13.77 -0.07
CA GLN A 230 21.77 12.56 -0.36
C GLN A 230 20.85 11.44 -0.83
N ARG A 231 21.35 10.65 -1.80
CA ARG A 231 20.62 9.51 -2.39
C ARG A 231 21.02 8.19 -1.74
N PHE A 232 20.07 7.25 -1.62
CA PHE A 232 20.30 5.92 -1.10
C PHE A 232 20.90 4.97 -2.17
N PRO A 233 21.51 3.82 -1.75
CA PRO A 233 22.11 2.86 -2.68
C PRO A 233 21.16 2.36 -3.75
N PHE A 234 19.89 2.20 -3.39
CA PHE A 234 18.83 1.73 -4.26
C PHE A 234 18.16 2.83 -5.11
N TYR A 235 18.67 4.05 -5.05
CA TYR A 235 18.13 5.18 -5.80
C TYR A 235 18.52 5.07 -7.28
N ALA A 236 17.70 4.39 -8.05
CA ALA A 236 17.85 4.16 -9.47
C ALA A 236 16.47 4.11 -10.15
N PRO A 237 16.38 4.36 -11.47
CA PRO A 237 15.16 4.11 -12.20
C PRO A 237 14.69 2.67 -12.01
N SER A 238 13.39 2.47 -11.82
CA SER A 238 12.80 1.13 -11.73
C SER A 238 13.01 0.37 -13.03
N CYS A 239 13.68 -0.78 -13.01
CA CYS A 239 14.04 -1.53 -14.21
C CYS A 239 14.15 -3.06 -14.02
N GLY A 240 14.04 -3.52 -12.77
CA GLY A 240 14.10 -4.95 -12.44
C GLY A 240 12.73 -5.56 -12.12
N PRO A 241 12.64 -6.89 -12.06
CA PRO A 241 11.51 -7.57 -11.46
C PRO A 241 11.40 -7.22 -9.98
N ARG A 242 10.19 -7.35 -9.42
CA ARG A 242 9.93 -7.08 -8.00
C ARG A 242 10.42 -8.24 -7.15
N GLY A 243 11.22 -7.93 -6.13
CA GLY A 243 11.45 -8.79 -4.99
C GLY A 243 10.49 -8.43 -3.87
N VAL A 244 10.11 -9.41 -3.06
CA VAL A 244 9.34 -9.20 -1.84
C VAL A 244 10.00 -9.94 -0.69
N ALA A 245 10.02 -9.30 0.48
CA ALA A 245 10.49 -9.93 1.72
C ALA A 245 9.55 -9.54 2.85
N TRP A 246 9.31 -10.48 3.79
CA TRP A 246 8.30 -10.31 4.83
C TRP A 246 8.84 -10.69 6.19
N THR A 247 8.48 -9.89 7.19
CA THR A 247 8.61 -10.24 8.60
C THR A 247 7.37 -9.84 9.39
N GLU A 248 7.26 -10.36 10.61
CA GLU A 248 6.08 -10.18 11.46
C GLU A 248 6.47 -10.09 12.92
N PHE A 249 5.75 -9.25 13.67
CA PHE A 249 5.96 -9.03 15.09
C PHE A 249 4.64 -9.15 15.85
N SER A 250 4.69 -9.59 17.10
CA SER A 250 3.52 -9.59 17.97
C SER A 250 3.01 -8.16 18.21
N MET A 251 1.72 -7.91 17.98
CA MET A 251 1.11 -6.63 18.36
C MET A 251 1.24 -6.35 19.84
N ARG A 252 1.25 -7.39 20.70
CA ARG A 252 1.48 -7.24 22.13
C ARG A 252 2.85 -6.64 22.43
N ASP A 253 3.88 -7.06 21.70
CA ASP A 253 5.24 -6.56 21.89
C ASP A 253 5.40 -5.13 21.34
N ILE A 254 4.79 -4.85 20.18
CA ILE A 254 4.68 -3.48 19.65
C ILE A 254 3.97 -2.56 20.62
N ASP A 255 2.85 -3.01 21.20
CA ASP A 255 2.08 -2.26 22.20
C ASP A 255 2.85 -2.03 23.49
N ALA A 256 3.67 -3.01 23.93
CA ALA A 256 4.52 -2.84 25.10
C ALA A 256 5.51 -1.67 24.91
N VAL A 257 6.23 -1.65 23.79
CA VAL A 257 7.14 -0.55 23.43
C VAL A 257 6.39 0.78 23.33
N ARG A 258 5.25 0.80 22.65
CA ARG A 258 4.42 2.00 22.46
C ARG A 258 3.95 2.60 23.79
N HIS A 259 3.47 1.78 24.72
CA HIS A 259 2.95 2.25 26.01
C HIS A 259 4.05 2.82 26.90
N VAL A 260 5.21 2.16 26.98
CA VAL A 260 6.35 2.65 27.78
C VAL A 260 6.87 3.98 27.26
N SER A 261 6.84 4.18 25.94
CA SER A 261 7.38 5.38 25.29
C SER A 261 6.33 6.47 25.04
N GLY A 262 5.03 6.21 25.24
CA GLY A 262 3.94 7.18 25.02
C GLY A 262 3.70 7.56 23.57
N VAL A 263 4.05 6.68 22.60
CA VAL A 263 4.00 6.93 21.15
C VAL A 263 2.91 6.12 20.45
N LYS A 264 2.76 6.28 19.14
CA LYS A 264 1.78 5.56 18.33
C LYS A 264 2.42 4.31 17.67
N VAL A 265 1.62 3.32 17.33
CA VAL A 265 2.06 2.10 16.59
C VAL A 265 2.83 2.46 15.32
N ASN A 266 2.37 3.48 14.59
CA ASN A 266 3.05 3.94 13.39
C ASN A 266 4.48 4.44 13.65
N ASP A 267 4.69 5.14 14.76
CA ASP A 267 6.01 5.66 15.13
C ASP A 267 6.98 4.50 15.43
N VAL A 268 6.50 3.44 16.13
CA VAL A 268 7.28 2.22 16.37
C VAL A 268 7.66 1.54 15.04
N GLY A 269 6.69 1.40 14.12
CA GLY A 269 6.95 0.83 12.79
C GLY A 269 7.99 1.62 11.99
N ILE A 270 7.93 2.96 12.04
CA ILE A 270 8.91 3.82 11.36
C ILE A 270 10.31 3.69 12.00
N VAL A 271 10.41 3.56 13.34
CA VAL A 271 11.70 3.33 14.01
C VAL A 271 12.34 2.01 13.58
N ILE A 272 11.56 0.94 13.55
CA ILE A 272 12.03 -0.37 13.09
C ILE A 272 12.57 -0.26 11.65
N LEU A 273 11.82 0.39 10.76
CA LEU A 273 12.27 0.62 9.38
C LEU A 273 13.53 1.49 9.31
N ALA A 274 13.59 2.56 10.09
CA ALA A 274 14.73 3.50 10.09
C ALA A 274 16.02 2.83 10.57
N GLY A 275 15.96 2.03 11.64
CA GLY A 275 17.11 1.27 12.13
C GLY A 275 17.59 0.24 11.11
N ALA A 276 16.67 -0.45 10.45
CA ALA A 276 16.98 -1.37 9.36
C ALA A 276 17.65 -0.65 8.18
N MET A 277 17.10 0.51 7.76
CA MET A 277 17.67 1.33 6.68
C MET A 277 19.03 1.91 7.03
N ARG A 278 19.26 2.25 8.29
CA ARG A 278 20.59 2.65 8.79
C ARG A 278 21.61 1.52 8.62
N ARG A 279 21.28 0.29 8.98
CA ARG A 279 22.12 -0.90 8.80
C ARG A 279 22.36 -1.19 7.32
N TYR A 280 21.30 -1.07 6.53
CA TYR A 280 21.36 -1.27 5.08
C TYR A 280 22.27 -0.25 4.39
N ALA A 281 22.19 1.03 4.75
CA ALA A 281 23.13 2.05 4.27
C ALA A 281 24.57 1.74 4.63
N LYS A 282 24.83 1.29 5.88
CA LYS A 282 26.18 0.88 6.33
C LYS A 282 26.67 -0.36 5.59
N LEU A 283 25.83 -1.36 5.33
CA LEU A 283 26.16 -2.54 4.53
C LEU A 283 26.71 -2.13 3.16
N HIS A 284 26.07 -1.12 2.56
CA HIS A 284 26.50 -0.53 1.28
C HIS A 284 27.55 0.59 1.41
N ARG A 285 28.29 0.63 2.54
CA ARG A 285 29.40 1.57 2.80
C ARG A 285 29.01 3.04 2.68
N GLN A 286 27.75 3.38 2.92
CA GLN A 286 27.29 4.77 2.91
C GLN A 286 27.34 5.38 4.31
N SER A 287 27.76 6.65 4.38
CA SER A 287 27.68 7.43 5.62
C SER A 287 26.22 7.63 6.01
N VAL A 288 25.93 7.52 7.29
CA VAL A 288 24.65 7.85 7.89
C VAL A 288 24.64 9.19 8.64
N ASN A 289 25.81 9.82 8.78
CA ASN A 289 25.95 11.07 9.52
C ASN A 289 25.21 12.22 8.81
N GLY A 290 24.29 12.86 9.50
CA GLY A 290 23.43 13.91 8.96
C GLY A 290 22.50 13.46 7.85
N ARG A 291 22.33 12.14 7.68
CA ARG A 291 21.48 11.58 6.62
C ARG A 291 20.04 11.45 7.08
N LEU A 292 19.16 11.92 6.22
CA LEU A 292 17.71 11.79 6.40
C LEU A 292 17.15 10.75 5.42
N LEU A 293 16.30 9.86 5.91
CA LEU A 293 15.42 9.02 5.10
C LEU A 293 14.08 9.73 4.99
N ARG A 294 13.71 10.15 3.78
CA ARG A 294 12.44 10.81 3.54
C ARG A 294 11.37 9.77 3.20
N LEU A 295 10.47 9.57 4.13
CA LEU A 295 9.33 8.68 3.98
C LEU A 295 8.13 9.45 3.45
N MET A 296 7.40 8.85 2.52
CA MET A 296 6.04 9.22 2.19
C MET A 296 5.10 8.32 3.00
N VAL A 297 4.45 8.90 4.01
CA VAL A 297 3.52 8.17 4.88
C VAL A 297 2.09 8.59 4.55
N PRO A 298 1.27 7.70 3.98
CA PRO A 298 -0.14 7.98 3.74
C PRO A 298 -0.88 8.16 5.07
N PHE A 299 -1.68 9.21 5.15
CA PHE A 299 -2.49 9.54 6.30
C PHE A 299 -3.95 9.71 5.92
N ASN A 300 -4.86 9.11 6.70
CA ASN A 300 -6.28 9.22 6.44
C ASN A 300 -6.82 10.55 6.99
N LEU A 301 -7.34 11.41 6.10
CA LEU A 301 -8.01 12.66 6.45
C LEU A 301 -9.47 12.49 6.89
N ARG A 302 -9.99 11.27 6.85
CA ARG A 302 -11.36 10.97 7.32
C ARG A 302 -11.36 10.99 8.86
N ASN A 303 -11.61 12.12 9.47
CA ASN A 303 -11.77 12.30 10.92
C ASN A 303 -13.02 11.57 11.48
N GLY A 304 -13.24 10.31 11.08
CA GLY A 304 -14.35 9.49 11.58
C GLY A 304 -15.74 9.88 11.07
N ASP A 305 -15.87 10.79 10.09
CA ASP A 305 -17.18 11.18 9.54
C ASP A 305 -17.63 10.20 8.44
N PRO A 306 -18.64 9.33 8.70
CA PRO A 306 -19.15 8.37 7.74
C PRO A 306 -19.87 9.00 6.52
N LYS A 307 -20.20 10.31 6.59
CA LYS A 307 -20.95 11.03 5.56
C LYS A 307 -20.09 11.52 4.39
N GLN A 308 -18.78 11.41 4.49
CA GLN A 308 -17.88 11.77 3.40
C GLN A 308 -17.83 10.63 2.37
N GLY A 309 -18.45 10.85 1.20
CA GLY A 309 -18.64 9.89 0.11
C GLY A 309 -17.38 9.17 -0.41
N PRO A 310 -17.52 8.20 -1.34
CA PRO A 310 -16.41 7.41 -1.89
C PRO A 310 -15.42 8.31 -2.65
N GLY A 311 -14.13 8.02 -2.52
CA GLY A 311 -13.02 8.70 -3.20
C GLY A 311 -11.75 8.64 -2.38
N ASN A 312 -10.59 8.67 -3.05
CA ASN A 312 -9.27 8.70 -2.43
C ASN A 312 -9.10 10.00 -1.62
N LYS A 313 -9.24 9.92 -0.30
CA LYS A 313 -9.02 11.03 0.65
C LYS A 313 -7.80 10.74 1.53
N ILE A 314 -6.76 10.25 0.90
CA ILE A 314 -5.47 10.02 1.52
C ILE A 314 -4.63 11.28 1.33
N SER A 315 -4.09 11.81 2.39
CA SER A 315 -3.01 12.77 2.32
C SER A 315 -1.67 12.05 2.51
N LEU A 316 -0.66 12.58 1.86
CA LEU A 316 0.70 12.07 1.92
C LEU A 316 1.50 13.00 2.83
N LEU A 317 2.00 12.46 3.95
CA LEU A 317 2.85 13.22 4.86
C LEU A 317 4.33 12.91 4.57
N PRO A 318 5.14 13.92 4.23
CA PRO A 318 6.59 13.76 4.22
C PRO A 318 7.10 13.68 5.66
N VAL A 319 7.83 12.63 5.99
CA VAL A 319 8.48 12.47 7.28
C VAL A 319 9.96 12.21 7.05
N ASN A 320 10.82 13.13 7.48
CA ASN A 320 12.28 13.00 7.39
C ASN A 320 12.80 12.29 8.64
N VAL A 321 13.33 11.09 8.47
CA VAL A 321 13.80 10.24 9.57
C VAL A 321 15.31 10.32 9.64
N PRO A 322 15.91 10.81 10.74
CA PRO A 322 17.37 10.87 10.90
C PRO A 322 17.96 9.46 11.06
N LEU A 323 18.98 9.14 10.27
CA LEU A 323 19.67 7.86 10.32
C LEU A 323 20.95 7.88 11.16
N ASP A 324 21.36 9.04 11.67
CA ASP A 324 22.53 9.23 12.52
C ASP A 324 22.24 8.98 14.00
N ILE A 325 20.99 9.07 14.43
CA ILE A 325 20.58 8.75 15.81
C ILE A 325 20.69 7.24 16.03
N ALA A 326 21.60 6.85 16.93
CA ALA A 326 21.89 5.45 17.19
C ALA A 326 21.00 4.82 18.26
N ASP A 327 20.66 5.59 19.28
CA ASP A 327 19.80 5.15 20.37
C ASP A 327 18.35 5.00 19.86
N PRO A 328 17.75 3.79 19.95
CA PRO A 328 16.44 3.54 19.39
C PRO A 328 15.33 4.29 20.14
N ILE A 329 15.49 4.60 21.43
CA ILE A 329 14.51 5.36 22.22
C ILE A 329 14.59 6.86 21.88
N GLU A 330 15.79 7.39 21.69
CA GLU A 330 15.98 8.76 21.23
C GLU A 330 15.39 8.93 19.81
N LEU A 331 15.68 7.99 18.90
CA LEU A 331 15.11 7.96 17.56
C LEU A 331 13.57 7.90 17.59
N LEU A 332 12.99 7.10 18.50
CA LEU A 332 11.54 6.96 18.65
C LEU A 332 10.89 8.30 19.10
N ARG A 333 11.50 9.00 20.04
CA ARG A 333 11.03 10.33 20.48
C ARG A 333 11.13 11.36 19.36
N GLU A 334 12.22 11.36 18.62
CA GLU A 334 12.42 12.30 17.51
C GLU A 334 11.44 12.04 16.36
N ILE A 335 11.19 10.78 16.00
CA ILE A 335 10.19 10.42 14.98
C ILE A 335 8.79 10.85 15.44
N HIS A 336 8.42 10.55 16.68
CA HIS A 336 7.13 10.99 17.23
C HIS A 336 6.97 12.51 17.16
N ARG A 337 7.99 13.27 17.57
CA ARG A 337 8.00 14.73 17.50
C ARG A 337 7.80 15.23 16.06
N ARG A 338 8.50 14.64 15.07
CA ARG A 338 8.38 15.01 13.65
C ARG A 338 7.02 14.67 13.07
N THR A 339 6.51 13.49 13.35
CA THR A 339 5.18 13.06 12.85
C THR A 339 4.07 13.97 13.40
N GLU A 340 4.13 14.36 14.67
CA GLU A 340 3.16 15.28 15.25
C GLU A 340 3.32 16.72 14.69
N ALA A 341 4.56 17.19 14.48
CA ALA A 341 4.80 18.49 13.86
C ALA A 341 4.23 18.59 12.43
N VAL A 342 4.43 17.54 11.62
CA VAL A 342 3.90 17.51 10.24
C VAL A 342 2.36 17.44 10.23
N LYS A 343 1.75 16.70 11.17
CA LYS A 343 0.30 16.64 11.32
C LYS A 343 -0.30 17.96 11.77
N SER A 344 0.30 18.60 12.76
CA SER A 344 -0.18 19.89 13.31
C SER A 344 -0.02 21.04 12.33
N ALA A 345 1.00 21.01 11.49
CA ALA A 345 1.26 22.04 10.46
C ALA A 345 0.38 21.90 9.22
N HIS A 346 -0.57 20.95 9.19
CA HIS A 346 -1.41 20.70 7.99
C HIS A 346 -0.58 20.53 6.70
N ALA A 347 0.65 20.00 6.83
CA ALA A 347 1.57 19.82 5.69
C ALA A 347 0.95 18.93 4.58
N ALA A 348 -0.05 18.13 4.93
CA ALA A 348 -0.91 17.42 4.00
C ALA A 348 -1.57 18.35 2.96
N ASP A 349 -1.94 19.57 3.36
CA ASP A 349 -2.59 20.53 2.48
C ASP A 349 -1.63 21.04 1.37
N MET A 350 -0.32 21.05 1.63
CA MET A 350 0.70 21.39 0.62
C MET A 350 0.74 20.36 -0.52
N VAL A 351 0.64 19.07 -0.19
CA VAL A 351 0.60 18.00 -1.20
C VAL A 351 -0.70 18.06 -2.00
N VAL A 352 -1.82 18.32 -1.31
CA VAL A 352 -3.13 18.54 -1.95
C VAL A 352 -3.07 19.77 -2.87
N LEU A 353 -2.43 20.85 -2.45
CA LEU A 353 -2.27 22.06 -3.26
C LEU A 353 -1.47 21.77 -4.54
N GLY A 354 -0.36 21.03 -4.44
CA GLY A 354 0.44 20.64 -5.61
C GLY A 354 -0.38 19.79 -6.61
N GLY A 355 -1.11 18.80 -6.12
CA GLY A 355 -2.03 18.01 -6.92
C GLY A 355 -3.16 18.84 -7.54
N THR A 356 -3.69 19.80 -6.78
CA THR A 356 -4.74 20.71 -7.24
C THR A 356 -4.20 21.64 -8.33
N MET A 357 -2.99 22.18 -8.20
CA MET A 357 -2.34 22.97 -9.25
C MET A 357 -2.14 22.16 -10.52
N LEU A 358 -1.66 20.93 -10.43
CA LEU A 358 -1.56 20.04 -11.58
C LEU A 358 -2.92 19.83 -12.24
N ALA A 359 -3.99 19.65 -11.46
CA ALA A 359 -5.35 19.46 -11.95
C ALA A 359 -5.93 20.71 -12.65
N THR A 360 -5.32 21.90 -12.55
CA THR A 360 -5.72 23.09 -13.32
C THR A 360 -5.31 23.01 -14.78
N LEU A 361 -4.31 22.21 -15.12
CA LEU A 361 -3.87 22.03 -16.48
C LEU A 361 -4.87 21.18 -17.27
N PRO A 362 -5.01 21.38 -18.60
CA PRO A 362 -5.74 20.46 -19.46
C PRO A 362 -5.23 19.02 -19.31
N VAL A 363 -6.12 18.03 -19.27
CA VAL A 363 -5.75 16.63 -19.02
C VAL A 363 -4.63 16.11 -19.94
N PRO A 364 -4.59 16.44 -21.26
CA PRO A 364 -3.46 16.06 -22.11
C PRO A 364 -2.13 16.62 -21.63
N MET A 365 -2.11 17.86 -21.13
CA MET A 365 -0.90 18.49 -20.60
C MET A 365 -0.49 17.85 -19.26
N GLN A 366 -1.45 17.48 -18.40
CA GLN A 366 -1.15 16.73 -17.17
C GLN A 366 -0.43 15.42 -17.49
N ALA A 367 -0.99 14.63 -18.39
CA ALA A 367 -0.43 13.34 -18.79
C ALA A 367 0.98 13.49 -19.39
N GLN A 368 1.20 14.48 -20.26
CA GLN A 368 2.51 14.77 -20.85
C GLN A 368 3.51 15.24 -19.79
N LEU A 369 3.13 16.19 -18.93
CA LEU A 369 4.00 16.72 -17.89
C LEU A 369 4.41 15.62 -16.91
N VAL A 370 3.45 14.82 -16.46
CA VAL A 370 3.70 13.67 -15.58
C VAL A 370 4.65 12.67 -16.27
N GLY A 371 4.41 12.33 -17.54
CA GLY A 371 5.27 11.45 -18.31
C GLY A 371 6.69 12.00 -18.50
N MET A 372 6.84 13.28 -18.77
CA MET A 372 8.16 13.94 -18.88
C MET A 372 8.89 13.96 -17.53
N LEU A 373 8.22 14.37 -16.47
CA LEU A 373 8.80 14.46 -15.13
C LEU A 373 9.20 13.06 -14.62
N SER A 374 8.37 12.04 -14.82
CA SER A 374 8.68 10.67 -14.38
C SER A 374 9.89 10.05 -15.09
N ASN A 375 10.24 10.52 -16.29
CA ASN A 375 11.38 10.01 -17.05
C ASN A 375 12.68 10.80 -16.82
N SER A 376 12.61 12.03 -16.33
CA SER A 376 13.76 12.96 -16.32
C SER A 376 14.18 13.41 -14.93
N ILE A 377 13.25 13.45 -13.99
CA ILE A 377 13.50 13.98 -12.63
C ILE A 377 12.70 13.10 -11.65
N PRO A 378 13.26 12.77 -10.47
CA PRO A 378 12.44 12.18 -9.42
C PRO A 378 11.30 13.15 -9.07
N VAL A 379 10.12 12.85 -9.55
CA VAL A 379 8.92 13.71 -9.43
C VAL A 379 8.53 13.90 -7.97
N LEU A 380 8.87 12.92 -7.13
CA LEU A 380 8.50 12.93 -5.73
C LEU A 380 9.75 13.12 -4.85
N PRO A 381 9.70 14.06 -3.90
CA PRO A 381 10.82 14.34 -3.00
C PRO A 381 10.94 13.30 -1.88
N PHE A 382 10.68 12.00 -2.17
CA PHE A 382 10.70 10.91 -1.21
C PHE A 382 11.69 9.84 -1.61
N ASP A 383 12.32 9.22 -0.61
CA ASP A 383 13.20 8.08 -0.83
C ASP A 383 12.43 6.77 -0.94
N MET A 384 11.33 6.66 -0.19
CA MET A 384 10.46 5.48 -0.21
C MET A 384 9.06 5.77 0.32
N VAL A 385 8.11 4.92 -0.07
CA VAL A 385 6.77 4.86 0.52
C VAL A 385 6.80 3.96 1.75
N CYS A 386 6.20 4.42 2.85
CA CYS A 386 5.96 3.62 4.05
C CYS A 386 4.49 3.72 4.42
N THR A 387 3.71 2.68 4.13
CA THR A 387 2.28 2.65 4.44
C THR A 387 2.02 1.86 5.72
N ASN A 388 0.97 2.25 6.45
CA ASN A 388 0.47 1.46 7.57
C ASN A 388 -1.06 1.39 7.50
N VAL A 389 -1.59 0.19 7.30
CA VAL A 389 -3.03 -0.06 7.16
C VAL A 389 -3.48 -1.00 8.28
N PRO A 390 -4.21 -0.48 9.29
CA PRO A 390 -4.74 -1.33 10.34
C PRO A 390 -5.80 -2.28 9.76
N GLY A 391 -5.61 -3.58 9.96
CA GLY A 391 -6.56 -4.62 9.61
C GLY A 391 -7.37 -5.12 10.80
N PRO A 392 -8.26 -6.09 10.58
CA PRO A 392 -9.14 -6.64 11.61
C PRO A 392 -8.37 -7.29 12.77
N PRO A 393 -8.76 -7.01 14.03
CA PRO A 393 -8.11 -7.62 15.19
C PRO A 393 -8.53 -9.08 15.47
N HIS A 394 -9.46 -9.60 14.71
CA HIS A 394 -10.00 -10.95 14.83
C HIS A 394 -9.69 -11.79 13.57
N PRO A 395 -9.69 -13.12 13.68
CA PRO A 395 -9.42 -13.99 12.54
C PRO A 395 -10.49 -13.83 11.44
N LEU A 396 -10.05 -13.91 10.20
CA LEU A 396 -10.89 -13.95 9.01
C LEU A 396 -10.79 -15.32 8.34
N TYR A 397 -11.81 -15.64 7.55
CA TYR A 397 -11.93 -16.93 6.88
C TYR A 397 -12.28 -16.73 5.39
N LEU A 398 -11.81 -17.60 4.55
CA LEU A 398 -12.18 -17.68 3.14
C LEU A 398 -12.58 -19.13 2.82
N LEU A 399 -13.80 -19.35 2.38
CA LEU A 399 -14.33 -20.69 2.10
C LEU A 399 -14.11 -21.65 3.28
N GLY A 400 -14.32 -21.17 4.51
CA GLY A 400 -14.14 -21.92 5.75
C GLY A 400 -12.68 -22.09 6.19
N ARG A 401 -11.69 -21.64 5.41
CA ARG A 401 -10.27 -21.71 5.76
C ARG A 401 -9.85 -20.46 6.50
N LYS A 402 -9.19 -20.66 7.66
CA LYS A 402 -8.70 -19.53 8.47
C LYS A 402 -7.52 -18.86 7.79
N MET A 403 -7.57 -17.55 7.67
CA MET A 403 -6.41 -16.75 7.28
C MET A 403 -5.39 -16.74 8.41
N LEU A 404 -4.18 -17.21 8.13
CA LEU A 404 -3.09 -17.31 9.10
C LEU A 404 -2.21 -16.05 9.10
N THR A 405 -1.89 -15.54 7.90
CA THR A 405 -1.01 -14.38 7.73
C THR A 405 -1.54 -13.42 6.67
N TYR A 406 -1.13 -12.16 6.79
CA TYR A 406 -1.39 -11.12 5.80
C TYR A 406 -0.10 -10.33 5.54
N TYR A 407 0.56 -10.58 4.44
CA TYR A 407 1.71 -9.80 4.00
C TYR A 407 1.26 -8.71 3.02
N PRO A 408 1.29 -7.43 3.43
CA PRO A 408 0.85 -6.34 2.56
C PRO A 408 1.87 -6.06 1.45
N TYR A 409 1.38 -5.59 0.31
CA TYR A 409 2.17 -5.17 -0.82
C TYR A 409 1.87 -3.72 -1.21
N VAL A 410 2.92 -2.93 -1.45
CA VAL A 410 2.86 -1.57 -2.00
C VAL A 410 3.82 -1.49 -3.19
N PRO A 411 3.42 -0.82 -4.31
CA PRO A 411 4.30 -0.69 -5.47
C PRO A 411 5.49 0.23 -5.17
N ILE A 412 6.59 0.01 -5.88
CA ILE A 412 7.72 0.95 -5.92
C ILE A 412 7.46 2.01 -6.99
N GLY A 413 7.67 3.27 -6.63
CA GLY A 413 7.74 4.37 -7.59
C GLY A 413 9.09 4.43 -8.30
N ASP A 414 9.18 5.26 -9.34
CA ASP A 414 10.46 5.50 -10.01
C ASP A 414 11.45 6.16 -9.04
N PHE A 415 12.69 5.75 -9.09
CA PHE A 415 13.76 6.16 -8.16
C PHE A 415 13.53 5.79 -6.68
N MET A 416 12.59 4.90 -6.40
CA MET A 416 12.33 4.36 -5.06
C MET A 416 12.63 2.87 -5.05
N GLY A 417 13.87 2.45 -5.13
CA GLY A 417 14.22 1.04 -5.29
C GLY A 417 13.67 0.09 -4.22
N VAL A 418 13.20 0.63 -3.08
CA VAL A 418 12.55 -0.12 -1.99
C VAL A 418 11.36 0.65 -1.45
N CYS A 419 10.27 -0.04 -1.11
CA CYS A 419 9.12 0.47 -0.37
C CYS A 419 8.72 -0.50 0.74
N CYS A 420 8.01 0.00 1.75
CA CYS A 420 7.55 -0.77 2.89
C CYS A 420 6.05 -0.59 3.10
N ALA A 421 5.34 -1.69 3.22
CA ALA A 421 3.96 -1.70 3.67
C ALA A 421 3.88 -2.36 5.04
N MET A 422 3.16 -1.75 5.97
CA MET A 422 2.85 -2.32 7.27
C MET A 422 1.35 -2.58 7.37
N ALA A 423 0.97 -3.64 8.05
CA ALA A 423 -0.42 -3.95 8.35
C ALA A 423 -0.53 -4.68 9.69
N SER A 424 -1.64 -4.49 10.39
CA SER A 424 -1.96 -5.34 11.54
C SER A 424 -3.09 -6.30 11.19
N TYR A 425 -3.00 -7.53 11.67
CA TYR A 425 -4.06 -8.51 11.52
C TYR A 425 -3.99 -9.55 12.65
N ASN A 426 -5.11 -9.84 13.29
CA ASN A 426 -5.28 -10.90 14.29
C ASN A 426 -4.15 -10.96 15.33
N GLY A 427 -3.79 -9.81 15.91
CA GLY A 427 -2.77 -9.70 16.96
C GLY A 427 -1.32 -9.73 16.46
N THR A 428 -1.09 -9.65 15.15
CA THR A 428 0.24 -9.62 14.54
C THR A 428 0.42 -8.35 13.70
N PHE A 429 1.62 -7.79 13.70
CA PHE A 429 2.04 -6.64 12.92
C PHE A 429 2.99 -7.09 11.83
N TYR A 430 2.58 -6.94 10.59
CA TYR A 430 3.28 -7.44 9.41
C TYR A 430 4.02 -6.33 8.70
N PHE A 431 5.21 -6.66 8.21
CA PHE A 431 6.01 -5.84 7.31
C PHE A 431 6.12 -6.54 5.96
N GLY A 432 5.72 -5.85 4.90
CA GLY A 432 5.94 -6.23 3.52
C GLY A 432 6.95 -5.27 2.88
N LEU A 433 8.15 -5.76 2.59
CA LEU A 433 9.14 -5.04 1.80
C LEU A 433 8.94 -5.37 0.33
N THR A 434 8.95 -4.35 -0.51
CA THR A 434 9.00 -4.49 -1.96
C THR A 434 10.28 -3.85 -2.47
N GLY A 435 11.05 -4.57 -3.27
CA GLY A 435 12.30 -4.09 -3.84
C GLY A 435 12.36 -4.25 -5.35
N ASP A 436 13.14 -3.43 -6.03
CA ASP A 436 13.59 -3.68 -7.38
C ASP A 436 14.84 -4.56 -7.32
N ASN A 437 14.78 -5.77 -7.88
CA ASN A 437 15.85 -6.77 -7.77
C ASN A 437 17.20 -6.33 -8.38
N LYS A 438 17.22 -5.26 -9.19
CA LYS A 438 18.48 -4.70 -9.72
C LYS A 438 19.09 -3.68 -8.78
N SER A 439 18.26 -2.80 -8.21
CA SER A 439 18.75 -1.73 -7.33
C SER A 439 18.84 -2.14 -5.86
N ALA A 440 18.07 -3.15 -5.45
CA ALA A 440 18.07 -3.70 -4.09
C ALA A 440 18.03 -5.25 -4.13
N PRO A 441 19.12 -5.91 -4.59
CA PRO A 441 19.14 -7.36 -4.78
C PRO A 441 19.19 -8.15 -3.47
N ASP A 442 19.54 -7.52 -2.38
CA ASP A 442 19.71 -8.08 -1.04
C ASP A 442 18.58 -7.68 -0.07
N LEU A 443 17.34 -7.66 -0.59
CA LEU A 443 16.14 -7.27 0.17
C LEU A 443 15.94 -8.13 1.43
N ASP A 444 16.35 -9.40 1.40
CA ASP A 444 16.32 -10.28 2.56
C ASP A 444 17.22 -9.79 3.71
N ARG A 445 18.37 -9.17 3.41
CA ARG A 445 19.21 -8.55 4.44
C ARG A 445 18.52 -7.36 5.10
N LEU A 446 17.75 -6.60 4.31
CA LEU A 446 16.94 -5.52 4.88
C LEU A 446 15.84 -6.06 5.80
N ARG A 447 15.22 -7.18 5.44
CA ARG A 447 14.26 -7.87 6.32
C ARG A 447 14.93 -8.32 7.63
N ASP A 448 16.10 -8.97 7.58
CA ASP A 448 16.84 -9.39 8.77
C ASP A 448 17.15 -8.18 9.68
N PHE A 449 17.46 -7.04 9.09
CA PHE A 449 17.71 -5.80 9.83
C PHE A 449 16.44 -5.23 10.49
N LEU A 450 15.22 -5.50 9.98
CA LEU A 450 13.98 -5.17 10.69
C LEU A 450 13.90 -5.98 12.00
N ASP A 451 14.18 -7.27 11.94
CA ASP A 451 14.14 -8.18 13.09
C ASP A 451 15.18 -7.78 14.16
N GLU A 452 16.43 -7.51 13.72
CA GLU A 452 17.50 -7.02 14.61
C GLU A 452 17.11 -5.68 15.27
N THR A 453 16.56 -4.74 14.49
CA THR A 453 16.18 -3.43 15.02
C THR A 453 15.06 -3.52 16.04
N PHE A 454 14.07 -4.39 15.80
CA PHE A 454 12.99 -4.56 16.76
C PHE A 454 13.47 -5.18 18.07
N ALA A 455 14.35 -6.18 18.01
CA ALA A 455 14.96 -6.77 19.19
C ALA A 455 15.72 -5.73 20.04
N GLU A 456 16.54 -4.89 19.41
CA GLU A 456 17.24 -3.79 20.12
C GLU A 456 16.27 -2.76 20.71
N LEU A 457 15.19 -2.42 19.98
CA LEU A 457 14.18 -1.49 20.47
C LEU A 457 13.44 -2.05 21.69
N GLN A 458 13.14 -3.35 21.70
CA GLN A 458 12.53 -4.03 22.85
C GLN A 458 13.46 -4.03 24.09
N GLU A 459 14.76 -4.30 23.87
CA GLU A 459 15.77 -4.27 24.92
C GLU A 459 15.90 -2.86 25.50
N ALA A 460 16.05 -1.86 24.65
CA ALA A 460 16.17 -0.45 25.06
C ALA A 460 14.91 0.08 25.77
N ALA A 461 13.73 -0.42 25.42
CA ALA A 461 12.48 -0.11 26.09
C ALA A 461 12.24 -0.91 27.38
N GLY A 462 13.11 -1.85 27.75
CA GLY A 462 12.94 -2.75 28.89
C GLY A 462 11.78 -3.75 28.72
N CYS A 463 11.37 -4.01 27.47
CA CYS A 463 10.26 -4.88 27.11
C CYS A 463 10.69 -6.19 26.45
N ALA A 464 12.02 -6.48 26.44
CA ALA A 464 12.53 -7.71 25.83
C ALA A 464 11.85 -8.95 26.43
N PRO A 465 11.47 -9.95 25.63
CA PRO A 465 10.93 -11.18 26.16
C PRO A 465 11.96 -11.82 27.08
N LYS A 466 11.55 -12.14 28.32
CA LYS A 466 12.42 -12.89 29.23
C LYS A 466 12.78 -14.19 28.54
N PRO A 467 14.09 -14.56 28.49
CA PRO A 467 14.47 -15.85 27.96
C PRO A 467 13.68 -16.94 28.68
N ALA A 468 13.11 -17.85 27.89
CA ALA A 468 12.39 -19.00 28.48
C ALA A 468 13.33 -19.66 29.51
N PRO A 469 12.86 -19.99 30.72
CA PRO A 469 13.71 -20.66 31.69
C PRO A 469 14.29 -21.91 31.03
N ALA A 470 15.62 -22.02 31.01
CA ALA A 470 16.30 -23.17 30.44
C ALA A 470 15.64 -24.42 30.99
N MET A 471 15.10 -25.27 30.10
CA MET A 471 14.55 -26.56 30.51
C MET A 471 15.65 -27.27 31.29
N ARG A 472 15.46 -27.42 32.59
CA ARG A 472 16.33 -28.29 33.38
C ARG A 472 16.18 -29.67 32.79
N VAL A 473 17.18 -30.12 32.05
CA VAL A 473 17.28 -31.52 31.65
C VAL A 473 17.53 -32.26 32.96
N GLU A 474 16.52 -32.90 33.52
CA GLU A 474 16.70 -33.84 34.63
C GLU A 474 17.66 -34.92 34.18
N PRO A 475 18.69 -35.20 34.97
CA PRO A 475 19.59 -36.28 34.62
C PRO A 475 18.80 -37.60 34.55
N PRO A 476 19.14 -38.51 33.63
CA PRO A 476 18.42 -39.77 33.47
C PRO A 476 18.44 -40.54 34.80
N VAL A 477 17.26 -40.91 35.27
CA VAL A 477 17.10 -41.80 36.44
C VAL A 477 17.87 -43.09 36.18
N ALA A 478 18.90 -43.34 36.98
CA ALA A 478 19.64 -44.59 36.92
C ALA A 478 18.69 -45.76 37.24
N VAL A 479 18.37 -46.56 36.26
CA VAL A 479 17.65 -47.82 36.45
C VAL A 479 18.62 -48.79 37.10
N GLY A 480 18.47 -48.99 38.42
CA GLY A 480 19.21 -50.00 39.15
C GLY A 480 18.89 -51.38 38.63
N VAL A 481 19.88 -52.04 38.07
CA VAL A 481 19.82 -53.47 37.75
C VAL A 481 19.91 -54.22 39.06
N ALA A 482 18.79 -54.79 39.52
CA ALA A 482 18.79 -55.74 40.62
C ALA A 482 19.35 -57.08 40.11
N SER A 483 20.41 -57.52 40.75
CA SER A 483 21.04 -58.85 40.61
C SER A 483 20.17 -59.95 41.24
#